data_6d7a807a38bbe3eeea986d5913855057
#
_entry.id   6d7a807a38bbe3eeea986d5913855057
#
_cell.length_a   1.000
_cell.length_b   1.000
_cell.length_c   1.000
_cell.angle_alpha   90.00
_cell.angle_beta   90.00
_cell.angle_gamma   90.00
#
_symmetry.space_group_name_H-M   'P 1'
#
loop_
_entity.id
_entity.type
_entity.pdbx_description
1 polymer ?
#
loop_
_entity_poly.entity_id
_entity_poly.type
_entity_poly.pdbx_seq_one_letter_code
_entity_poly.pdbx_strand_id
1 'polypeptide(L)'
;GIRRHYRRKPYTVEAHILNIVQSGCDSGKVAYTWDSAADLAKGSVSVELAPEYTYYFVRVTEGDGDLAVTAPVWVGESLKLGISKAECGTSTPVTDEELTITTTFFNSEAKPATIKSITYAIGNETIGTDTTGYTLAASSTQDVEFKYTPTKARIMTVRITAVIEQDGKEYTFTKDVTLDVLDASKLVYIGIDASHYNEYVAGNYKDSMGNFGELAAAYSVRTVTLKTSEELIAACGNSKYKAIILTAPSRRLEAAQKDPKTYSEDELNALKTFNDNGGMVILAGWSDNYENYPIIQNNPDIKHMAATQNEVLAKLGSSLRISDDATYDDERSAADGVDKWRLYFSSYNMENPLLNGVEFDAEHPYDKLYTERFSHYGGASIYAVDADGNPTSTLPATVSPAVYGHATTYSVDVDSDGL
;
A
#
# COMPACT_ATOMS: atom_id res chain seq x y z
N GLY A 1 -24.96 10.35 27.03
CA GLY A 1 -23.92 11.13 26.34
C GLY A 1 -22.80 11.46 27.30
N ILE A 2 -21.68 10.72 27.21
CA ILE A 2 -20.47 11.02 27.99
C ILE A 2 -19.72 12.08 27.21
N ARG A 3 -19.74 13.31 27.70
CA ARG A 3 -18.84 14.35 27.21
C ARG A 3 -17.46 14.05 27.80
N ARG A 4 -16.54 13.48 26.99
CA ARG A 4 -15.12 13.46 27.33
C ARG A 4 -14.62 14.91 27.35
N HIS A 5 -14.23 15.41 28.52
CA HIS A 5 -13.51 16.64 28.69
C HIS A 5 -12.06 16.37 28.27
N TYR A 6 -11.74 16.56 27.00
CA TYR A 6 -10.34 16.72 26.60
C TYR A 6 -9.82 18.01 27.25
N ARG A 7 -8.90 17.91 28.20
CA ARG A 7 -8.09 19.04 28.62
C ARG A 7 -7.25 19.43 27.40
N ARG A 8 -7.64 20.50 26.73
CA ARG A 8 -6.83 21.07 25.64
C ARG A 8 -5.48 21.49 26.24
N LYS A 9 -4.41 20.86 25.79
CA LYS A 9 -3.05 21.31 26.06
C LYS A 9 -2.81 22.58 25.25
N PRO A 10 -1.93 23.49 25.72
CA PRO A 10 -1.58 24.68 24.95
C PRO A 10 -0.99 24.28 23.59
N TYR A 11 -1.41 24.95 22.53
CA TYR A 11 -0.91 24.75 21.17
C TYR A 11 -0.18 26.01 20.70
N THR A 12 0.77 25.82 19.81
CA THR A 12 1.52 26.89 19.13
C THR A 12 1.11 26.91 17.67
N VAL A 13 0.83 28.09 17.15
CA VAL A 13 0.52 28.28 15.72
C VAL A 13 1.70 28.97 15.06
N GLU A 14 2.23 28.38 14.02
CA GLU A 14 3.36 28.92 13.27
C GLU A 14 2.98 29.13 11.82
N ALA A 15 3.31 30.30 11.26
CA ALA A 15 3.22 30.53 9.83
C ALA A 15 4.56 30.18 9.18
N HIS A 16 4.55 29.17 8.33
CA HIS A 16 5.72 28.70 7.62
C HIS A 16 5.81 29.27 6.22
N ILE A 17 7.03 29.61 5.81
CA ILE A 17 7.37 30.06 4.48
C ILE A 17 8.19 28.95 3.83
N LEU A 18 7.75 28.45 2.69
CA LEU A 18 8.56 27.59 1.83
C LEU A 18 8.95 28.34 0.57
N ASN A 19 10.24 28.53 0.39
CA ASN A 19 10.79 28.94 -0.90
C ASN A 19 10.88 27.71 -1.80
N ILE A 20 10.20 27.72 -2.93
CA ILE A 20 10.52 26.80 -4.02
C ILE A 20 11.76 27.39 -4.72
N VAL A 21 12.94 27.05 -4.24
CA VAL A 21 14.15 27.20 -5.02
C VAL A 21 14.24 26.00 -5.96
N GLN A 22 14.65 26.21 -7.20
CA GLN A 22 14.69 25.25 -8.31
C GLN A 22 15.55 23.99 -8.09
N SER A 23 16.04 23.72 -6.88
CA SER A 23 16.83 22.54 -6.55
C SER A 23 16.70 22.17 -5.09
N GLY A 24 15.69 21.36 -4.80
CA GLY A 24 15.49 20.76 -3.48
C GLY A 24 14.58 21.58 -2.56
N CYS A 25 13.72 20.87 -1.81
CA CYS A 25 12.95 21.45 -0.71
C CYS A 25 13.90 21.79 0.43
N ASP A 26 14.43 23.00 0.43
CA ASP A 26 15.11 23.51 1.60
C ASP A 26 14.08 23.82 2.70
N SER A 27 14.47 23.55 3.94
CA SER A 27 13.69 23.73 5.16
C SER A 27 12.90 25.04 5.13
N GLY A 28 11.58 24.94 5.31
CA GLY A 28 10.69 26.08 5.36
C GLY A 28 11.16 27.07 6.43
N LYS A 29 11.09 28.38 6.10
CA LYS A 29 11.40 29.43 7.03
C LYS A 29 10.13 29.83 7.76
N VAL A 30 10.17 29.90 9.10
CA VAL A 30 9.08 30.46 9.89
C VAL A 30 9.04 31.98 9.67
N ALA A 31 7.93 32.49 9.13
CA ALA A 31 7.70 33.91 8.92
C ALA A 31 7.18 34.58 10.16
N TYR A 32 6.31 33.90 10.89
CA TYR A 32 5.68 34.40 12.10
C TYR A 32 5.26 33.26 13.02
N THR A 33 5.32 33.48 14.33
CA THR A 33 4.90 32.49 15.34
C THR A 33 3.88 33.14 16.27
N TRP A 34 2.75 32.46 16.50
CA TRP A 34 1.77 32.78 17.53
C TRP A 34 1.92 31.76 18.67
N ASP A 35 2.56 32.17 19.73
CA ASP A 35 2.81 31.34 20.94
C ASP A 35 2.18 31.95 22.19
N SER A 36 1.64 33.16 22.08
CA SER A 36 0.98 33.87 23.18
C SER A 36 -0.41 33.29 23.43
N ALA A 37 -0.66 32.80 24.65
CA ALA A 37 -1.99 32.35 25.07
C ALA A 37 -3.09 33.44 24.90
N ALA A 38 -2.71 34.69 25.00
CA ALA A 38 -3.64 35.85 24.83
C ALA A 38 -4.05 36.00 23.36
N ASP A 39 -3.14 35.77 22.40
CA ASP A 39 -3.46 35.86 20.99
C ASP A 39 -4.28 34.64 20.53
N LEU A 40 -3.93 33.44 21.00
CA LEU A 40 -4.67 32.24 20.71
C LEU A 40 -6.09 32.23 21.27
N ALA A 41 -6.30 32.92 22.43
CA ALA A 41 -7.61 33.07 23.05
C ALA A 41 -8.57 34.00 22.27
N LYS A 42 -8.06 34.81 21.34
CA LYS A 42 -8.88 35.68 20.48
C LYS A 42 -9.70 34.91 19.43
N GLY A 43 -9.38 33.64 19.18
CA GLY A 43 -10.04 32.79 18.17
C GLY A 43 -9.71 33.17 16.73
N SER A 44 -8.98 34.25 16.50
CA SER A 44 -8.41 34.67 15.22
C SER A 44 -7.17 35.51 15.44
N VAL A 45 -6.17 35.33 14.60
CA VAL A 45 -4.95 36.11 14.56
C VAL A 45 -4.71 36.59 13.12
N SER A 46 -4.12 37.78 13.01
CA SER A 46 -3.84 38.42 11.73
C SER A 46 -2.45 39.01 11.76
N VAL A 47 -1.67 38.75 10.73
CA VAL A 47 -0.35 39.35 10.55
C VAL A 47 -0.18 39.77 9.10
N GLU A 48 0.45 40.90 8.88
CA GLU A 48 0.82 41.35 7.55
C GLU A 48 2.24 40.86 7.24
N LEU A 49 2.38 40.06 6.18
CA LEU A 49 3.64 39.49 5.75
C LEU A 49 4.10 40.16 4.45
N ALA A 50 5.40 40.42 4.33
CA ALA A 50 5.98 40.92 3.08
C ALA A 50 5.82 39.87 1.97
N PRO A 51 5.50 40.24 0.72
CA PRO A 51 5.29 39.32 -0.39
C PRO A 51 6.63 38.82 -1.00
N GLU A 52 7.53 38.35 -0.15
CA GLU A 52 8.88 37.92 -0.53
C GLU A 52 8.95 36.48 -1.03
N TYR A 53 7.89 35.70 -0.75
CA TYR A 53 7.88 34.24 -0.99
C TYR A 53 6.72 33.84 -1.89
N THR A 54 6.91 32.70 -2.56
CA THR A 54 5.95 32.20 -3.54
C THR A 54 4.62 31.76 -2.92
N TYR A 55 4.66 31.23 -1.68
CA TYR A 55 3.45 30.85 -0.95
C TYR A 55 3.68 30.82 0.56
N TYR A 56 2.59 30.84 1.30
CA TYR A 56 2.52 30.72 2.75
C TYR A 56 1.53 29.65 3.15
N PHE A 57 1.77 28.97 4.25
CA PHE A 57 0.83 28.08 4.89
C PHE A 57 0.94 28.19 6.41
N VAL A 58 -0.08 27.75 7.13
CA VAL A 58 -0.08 27.72 8.58
C VAL A 58 0.14 26.31 9.07
N ARG A 59 1.08 26.17 9.98
CA ARG A 59 1.29 24.95 10.75
C ARG A 59 0.85 25.19 12.18
N VAL A 60 0.03 24.29 12.71
CA VAL A 60 -0.36 24.27 14.11
C VAL A 60 0.30 23.08 14.77
N THR A 61 1.00 23.31 15.86
CA THR A 61 1.58 22.24 16.68
C THR A 61 0.83 22.22 18.00
N GLU A 62 0.23 21.09 18.34
CA GLU A 62 -0.45 20.90 19.62
C GLU A 62 0.55 20.55 20.73
N GLY A 63 0.14 20.74 22.00
CA GLY A 63 1.03 20.52 23.13
C GLY A 63 1.42 19.05 23.38
N ASP A 64 0.82 18.12 22.66
CA ASP A 64 1.14 16.67 22.63
C ASP A 64 2.00 16.28 21.44
N GLY A 65 2.29 17.24 20.53
CA GLY A 65 3.13 17.03 19.35
C GLY A 65 2.34 16.83 18.06
N ASP A 66 1.02 16.76 18.10
CA ASP A 66 0.19 16.66 16.91
C ASP A 66 0.33 17.89 16.01
N LEU A 67 0.27 17.68 14.70
CA LEU A 67 0.46 18.70 13.70
C LEU A 67 -0.77 18.82 12.79
N ALA A 68 -1.19 20.07 12.57
CA ALA A 68 -2.14 20.40 11.51
C ALA A 68 -1.52 21.43 10.56
N VAL A 69 -1.74 21.26 9.25
CA VAL A 69 -1.20 22.13 8.22
C VAL A 69 -2.33 22.55 7.29
N THR A 70 -2.39 23.85 6.97
CA THR A 70 -3.37 24.36 5.99
C THR A 70 -2.88 24.13 4.55
N ALA A 71 -3.81 24.19 3.59
CA ALA A 71 -3.43 24.40 2.21
C ALA A 71 -2.59 25.68 2.05
N PRO A 72 -1.62 25.74 1.13
CA PRO A 72 -0.84 26.94 0.89
C PRO A 72 -1.66 28.05 0.23
N VAL A 73 -1.35 29.30 0.61
CA VAL A 73 -1.84 30.50 -0.05
C VAL A 73 -0.71 31.07 -0.89
N TRP A 74 -0.90 31.12 -2.19
CA TRP A 74 0.11 31.58 -3.15
C TRP A 74 0.13 33.11 -3.23
N VAL A 75 1.34 33.66 -3.33
CA VAL A 75 1.56 35.11 -3.48
C VAL A 75 1.93 35.41 -4.93
N GLY A 76 1.23 36.36 -5.54
CA GLY A 76 1.41 36.70 -6.95
C GLY A 76 0.44 35.98 -7.89
N GLU A 77 0.73 36.04 -9.17
CA GLU A 77 -0.05 35.30 -10.18
C GLU A 77 0.23 33.80 -10.05
N SER A 78 -0.81 32.99 -9.78
CA SER A 78 -0.70 31.54 -9.83
C SER A 78 -0.33 31.09 -11.24
N LEU A 79 0.57 30.12 -11.34
CA LEU A 79 0.83 29.44 -12.62
C LEU A 79 -0.47 28.79 -13.10
N LYS A 80 -0.94 29.25 -14.26
CA LYS A 80 -2.20 28.80 -14.85
C LYS A 80 -1.98 27.72 -15.92
N LEU A 81 -0.72 27.52 -16.30
CA LEU A 81 -0.24 26.50 -17.23
C LEU A 81 0.96 25.79 -16.61
N GLY A 82 1.22 24.55 -16.98
CA GLY A 82 2.46 23.89 -16.62
C GLY A 82 2.40 22.37 -16.54
N ILE A 83 3.39 21.80 -15.84
CA ILE A 83 3.47 20.37 -15.52
C ILE A 83 3.06 20.20 -14.07
N SER A 84 1.94 19.51 -13.82
CA SER A 84 1.47 19.22 -12.47
C SER A 84 2.20 18.01 -11.88
N LYS A 85 2.38 16.95 -12.69
CA LYS A 85 2.91 15.66 -12.24
C LYS A 85 3.84 15.07 -13.29
N ALA A 86 4.86 14.32 -12.83
CA ALA A 86 5.61 13.40 -13.66
C ALA A 86 5.93 12.17 -12.82
N GLU A 87 5.64 10.99 -13.34
CA GLU A 87 5.79 9.73 -12.61
C GLU A 87 6.24 8.60 -13.52
N CYS A 88 6.92 7.63 -12.92
CA CYS A 88 7.24 6.36 -13.56
C CYS A 88 6.09 5.38 -13.37
N GLY A 89 5.71 4.66 -14.43
CA GLY A 89 4.65 3.66 -14.41
C GLY A 89 4.98 2.39 -13.61
N THR A 90 6.20 2.28 -13.07
CA THR A 90 6.61 1.17 -12.19
C THR A 90 7.39 1.70 -10.99
N SER A 91 7.15 1.11 -9.83
CA SER A 91 7.90 1.37 -8.60
C SER A 91 9.24 0.62 -8.53
N THR A 92 9.46 -0.35 -9.44
CA THR A 92 10.69 -1.15 -9.52
C THR A 92 11.27 -1.11 -10.93
N PRO A 93 11.76 0.04 -11.42
CA PRO A 93 12.41 0.12 -12.71
C PRO A 93 13.69 -0.72 -12.71
N VAL A 94 13.92 -1.46 -13.79
CA VAL A 94 15.10 -2.32 -13.92
C VAL A 94 15.81 -2.07 -15.25
N THR A 95 17.07 -2.49 -15.32
CA THR A 95 17.83 -2.45 -16.58
C THR A 95 17.20 -3.35 -17.64
N ASP A 96 17.29 -2.91 -18.89
CA ASP A 96 16.86 -3.64 -20.09
C ASP A 96 15.36 -3.94 -20.16
N GLU A 97 14.54 -3.27 -19.34
CA GLU A 97 13.07 -3.31 -19.39
C GLU A 97 12.54 -1.92 -19.75
N GLU A 98 11.63 -1.84 -20.72
CA GLU A 98 10.97 -0.59 -21.10
C GLU A 98 10.06 -0.13 -19.97
N LEU A 99 10.24 1.11 -19.54
CA LEU A 99 9.35 1.80 -18.60
C LEU A 99 8.65 2.98 -19.28
N THR A 100 7.52 3.39 -18.73
CA THR A 100 6.79 4.57 -19.18
C THR A 100 6.91 5.67 -18.14
N ILE A 101 7.28 6.87 -18.59
CA ILE A 101 7.21 8.10 -17.81
C ILE A 101 5.98 8.88 -18.27
N THR A 102 5.01 9.06 -17.40
CA THR A 102 3.81 9.85 -17.68
C THR A 102 3.99 11.25 -17.14
N THR A 103 3.83 12.25 -18.02
CA THR A 103 3.87 13.67 -17.67
C THR A 103 2.50 14.26 -17.80
N THR A 104 1.92 14.77 -16.71
CA THR A 104 0.62 15.42 -16.67
C THR A 104 0.77 16.93 -16.78
N PHE A 105 0.27 17.49 -17.86
CA PHE A 105 0.18 18.93 -18.09
C PHE A 105 -1.18 19.44 -17.60
N PHE A 106 -1.22 20.70 -17.17
CA PHE A 106 -2.47 21.35 -16.79
C PHE A 106 -2.60 22.73 -17.43
N ASN A 107 -3.82 23.13 -17.70
CA ASN A 107 -4.22 24.43 -18.15
C ASN A 107 -5.46 24.88 -17.37
N SER A 108 -5.32 25.85 -16.49
CA SER A 108 -6.42 26.45 -15.71
C SER A 108 -6.98 27.72 -16.36
N GLU A 109 -6.47 28.12 -17.54
CA GLU A 109 -6.99 29.23 -18.31
C GLU A 109 -8.26 28.89 -19.07
N ALA A 110 -9.03 29.92 -19.41
CA ALA A 110 -10.22 29.79 -20.25
C ALA A 110 -9.92 29.61 -21.75
N LYS A 111 -8.65 29.64 -22.13
CA LYS A 111 -8.17 29.50 -23.50
C LYS A 111 -7.29 28.25 -23.65
N PRO A 112 -7.31 27.59 -24.80
CA PRO A 112 -6.43 26.48 -25.06
C PRO A 112 -4.96 26.93 -25.17
N ALA A 113 -4.06 25.99 -24.97
CA ALA A 113 -2.63 26.13 -25.20
C ALA A 113 -2.12 24.96 -26.05
N THR A 114 -0.90 25.05 -26.55
CA THR A 114 -0.27 23.98 -27.32
C THR A 114 1.06 23.60 -26.68
N ILE A 115 1.22 22.33 -26.33
CA ILE A 115 2.52 21.78 -25.93
C ILE A 115 3.32 21.57 -27.21
N LYS A 116 4.31 22.44 -27.46
CA LYS A 116 5.12 22.49 -28.72
C LYS A 116 6.17 21.40 -28.73
N SER A 117 6.81 21.18 -27.59
CA SER A 117 7.88 20.20 -27.46
C SER A 117 8.05 19.75 -26.02
N ILE A 118 8.50 18.50 -25.83
CA ILE A 118 8.89 17.94 -24.56
C ILE A 118 10.24 17.28 -24.74
N THR A 119 11.23 17.67 -23.92
CA THR A 119 12.58 17.09 -23.94
C THR A 119 12.81 16.34 -22.62
N TYR A 120 13.30 15.13 -22.71
CA TYR A 120 13.67 14.27 -21.58
C TYR A 120 15.20 14.13 -21.55
N ALA A 121 15.81 14.43 -20.40
CA ALA A 121 17.27 14.41 -20.26
C ALA A 121 17.71 13.81 -18.93
N ILE A 122 18.86 13.11 -18.92
CA ILE A 122 19.54 12.62 -17.71
C ILE A 122 20.89 13.33 -17.64
N GLY A 123 21.05 14.21 -16.65
CA GLY A 123 22.19 15.12 -16.60
C GLY A 123 22.21 16.01 -17.84
N ASN A 124 23.29 15.91 -18.65
CA ASN A 124 23.44 16.65 -19.91
C ASN A 124 23.06 15.85 -21.16
N GLU A 125 22.63 14.61 -21.00
CA GLU A 125 22.27 13.72 -22.12
C GLU A 125 20.76 13.77 -22.36
N THR A 126 20.37 14.16 -23.60
CA THR A 126 18.99 14.06 -24.06
C THR A 126 18.67 12.61 -24.42
N ILE A 127 17.70 12.00 -23.70
CA ILE A 127 17.26 10.62 -23.93
C ILE A 127 16.02 10.53 -24.82
N GLY A 128 15.36 11.67 -25.08
CA GLY A 128 14.23 11.75 -26.01
C GLY A 128 13.71 13.17 -26.16
N THR A 129 13.05 13.39 -27.31
CA THR A 129 12.35 14.65 -27.59
C THR A 129 11.05 14.32 -28.33
N ASP A 130 9.96 14.90 -27.87
CA ASP A 130 8.65 14.81 -28.50
C ASP A 130 8.25 16.20 -29.02
N THR A 131 7.98 16.32 -30.32
CA THR A 131 7.56 17.54 -31.04
C THR A 131 6.20 17.33 -31.72
N THR A 132 5.41 16.35 -31.30
CA THR A 132 4.11 16.02 -31.89
C THR A 132 3.16 17.20 -31.88
N GLY A 133 3.21 18.02 -30.83
CA GLY A 133 2.31 19.16 -30.65
C GLY A 133 0.96 18.71 -30.11
N TYR A 134 0.75 18.83 -28.80
CA TYR A 134 -0.51 18.44 -28.16
C TYR A 134 -1.34 19.65 -27.82
N THR A 135 -2.65 19.58 -28.10
CA THR A 135 -3.60 20.60 -27.65
C THR A 135 -3.91 20.41 -26.18
N LEU A 136 -3.57 21.38 -25.37
CA LEU A 136 -3.95 21.45 -23.96
C LEU A 136 -5.19 22.35 -23.84
N ALA A 137 -6.36 21.72 -23.80
CA ALA A 137 -7.64 22.42 -23.82
C ALA A 137 -7.79 23.37 -22.61
N ALA A 138 -8.71 24.33 -22.73
CA ALA A 138 -9.04 25.22 -21.62
C ALA A 138 -9.55 24.42 -20.40
N SER A 139 -9.14 24.78 -19.20
CA SER A 139 -9.57 24.17 -17.93
C SER A 139 -9.43 22.64 -17.92
N SER A 140 -8.32 22.11 -18.45
CA SER A 140 -8.12 20.68 -18.60
C SER A 140 -6.70 20.23 -18.20
N THR A 141 -6.53 18.90 -18.20
CA THR A 141 -5.23 18.24 -18.11
C THR A 141 -4.99 17.38 -19.34
N GLN A 142 -3.71 17.12 -19.64
CA GLN A 142 -3.26 16.25 -20.72
C GLN A 142 -2.09 15.42 -20.25
N ASP A 143 -2.22 14.10 -20.35
CA ASP A 143 -1.12 13.18 -20.11
C ASP A 143 -0.34 12.91 -21.39
N VAL A 144 0.98 12.89 -21.28
CA VAL A 144 1.90 12.51 -22.37
C VAL A 144 2.84 11.45 -21.84
N GLU A 145 2.93 10.34 -22.57
CA GLU A 145 3.76 9.19 -22.20
C GLU A 145 5.07 9.21 -22.98
N PHE A 146 6.16 8.92 -22.27
CA PHE A 146 7.48 8.71 -22.84
C PHE A 146 8.00 7.33 -22.42
N LYS A 147 8.43 6.54 -23.39
CA LYS A 147 9.00 5.21 -23.20
C LYS A 147 10.52 5.29 -23.14
N TYR A 148 11.10 4.66 -22.13
CA TYR A 148 12.53 4.64 -21.90
C TYR A 148 13.00 3.28 -21.41
N THR A 149 14.14 2.81 -21.93
CA THR A 149 14.79 1.56 -21.47
C THR A 149 16.12 1.91 -20.82
N PRO A 150 16.23 1.88 -19.48
CA PRO A 150 17.49 2.16 -18.80
C PRO A 150 18.48 1.01 -19.00
N THR A 151 19.74 1.34 -19.27
CA THR A 151 20.81 0.36 -19.49
C THR A 151 21.77 0.22 -18.31
N LYS A 152 21.61 1.05 -17.26
CA LYS A 152 22.49 1.06 -16.08
C LYS A 152 21.69 1.10 -14.80
N ALA A 153 22.02 0.18 -13.89
CA ALA A 153 21.48 0.15 -12.53
C ALA A 153 22.09 1.28 -11.70
N ARG A 154 21.28 2.29 -11.41
CA ARG A 154 21.65 3.44 -10.57
C ARG A 154 20.44 4.31 -10.28
N ILE A 155 20.53 5.14 -9.28
CA ILE A 155 19.61 6.27 -9.12
C ILE A 155 19.92 7.31 -10.21
N MET A 156 18.90 7.73 -10.93
CA MET A 156 18.99 8.77 -11.95
C MET A 156 17.78 9.69 -11.91
N THR A 157 18.00 10.95 -12.25
CA THR A 157 16.93 11.94 -12.37
C THR A 157 16.71 12.24 -13.84
N VAL A 158 15.49 11.99 -14.33
CA VAL A 158 15.04 12.40 -15.66
C VAL A 158 14.45 13.80 -15.53
N ARG A 159 15.08 14.77 -16.14
CA ARG A 159 14.54 16.12 -16.26
C ARG A 159 13.67 16.24 -17.49
N ILE A 160 12.45 16.66 -17.31
CA ILE A 160 11.46 16.91 -18.35
C ILE A 160 11.40 18.43 -18.55
N THR A 161 11.63 18.88 -19.77
CA THR A 161 11.52 20.28 -20.15
C THR A 161 10.49 20.41 -21.25
N ALA A 162 9.43 21.18 -21.03
CA ALA A 162 8.35 21.37 -21.99
C ALA A 162 8.23 22.85 -22.38
N VAL A 163 8.00 23.11 -23.68
CA VAL A 163 7.62 24.41 -24.21
C VAL A 163 6.14 24.41 -24.52
N ILE A 164 5.39 25.29 -23.87
CA ILE A 164 3.96 25.47 -24.06
C ILE A 164 3.71 26.87 -24.63
N GLU A 165 2.96 26.92 -25.75
CA GLU A 165 2.54 28.16 -26.35
C GLU A 165 1.10 28.49 -26.05
N GLN A 166 0.82 29.73 -25.63
CA GLN A 166 -0.53 30.27 -25.51
C GLN A 166 -0.54 31.74 -25.97
N ASP A 167 -1.50 32.09 -26.81
CA ASP A 167 -1.68 33.44 -27.38
C ASP A 167 -0.38 33.99 -28.08
N GLY A 168 0.38 33.09 -28.73
CA GLY A 168 1.63 33.44 -29.43
C GLY A 168 2.83 33.66 -28.49
N LYS A 169 2.71 33.40 -27.24
CA LYS A 169 3.78 33.46 -26.23
C LYS A 169 4.19 32.06 -25.77
N GLU A 170 5.48 31.79 -25.77
CA GLU A 170 6.04 30.54 -25.30
C GLU A 170 6.48 30.63 -23.84
N TYR A 171 6.20 29.55 -23.11
CA TYR A 171 6.58 29.35 -21.73
C TYR A 171 7.32 28.02 -21.61
N THR A 172 8.41 28.02 -20.83
CA THR A 172 9.17 26.80 -20.56
C THR A 172 8.94 26.33 -19.14
N PHE A 173 8.58 25.05 -19.00
CA PHE A 173 8.36 24.41 -17.72
C PHE A 173 9.28 23.21 -17.57
N THR A 174 9.72 22.96 -16.33
CA THR A 174 10.55 21.80 -16.00
C THR A 174 9.94 20.99 -14.88
N LYS A 175 10.12 19.66 -14.93
CA LYS A 175 9.77 18.73 -13.87
C LYS A 175 10.80 17.62 -13.82
N ASP A 176 11.19 17.21 -12.63
CA ASP A 176 12.12 16.10 -12.45
C ASP A 176 11.36 14.86 -11.96
N VAL A 177 11.75 13.68 -12.46
CA VAL A 177 11.33 12.37 -11.92
C VAL A 177 12.58 11.57 -11.60
N THR A 178 12.66 11.05 -10.37
CA THR A 178 13.78 10.22 -9.93
C THR A 178 13.44 8.75 -10.12
N LEU A 179 14.33 8.00 -10.74
CA LEU A 179 14.25 6.58 -10.98
C LEU A 179 15.36 5.88 -10.18
N ASP A 180 15.02 4.96 -9.31
CA ASP A 180 15.98 4.02 -8.71
C ASP A 180 15.99 2.75 -9.54
N VAL A 181 16.89 2.72 -10.54
CA VAL A 181 16.97 1.61 -11.50
C VAL A 181 17.81 0.48 -10.93
N LEU A 182 17.18 -0.67 -10.77
CA LEU A 182 17.80 -1.87 -10.25
C LEU A 182 18.42 -2.71 -11.37
N ASP A 183 19.36 -3.56 -11.01
CA ASP A 183 19.83 -4.63 -11.90
C ASP A 183 18.72 -5.69 -12.04
N ALA A 184 18.29 -5.97 -13.27
CA ALA A 184 17.21 -6.92 -13.54
C ALA A 184 17.48 -8.34 -12.96
N SER A 185 18.75 -8.72 -12.78
CA SER A 185 19.12 -10.01 -12.17
C SER A 185 18.87 -10.07 -10.67
N LYS A 186 18.73 -8.91 -10.01
CA LYS A 186 18.50 -8.80 -8.56
C LYS A 186 17.02 -8.67 -8.20
N LEU A 187 16.17 -8.41 -9.19
CA LEU A 187 14.74 -8.26 -8.95
C LEU A 187 14.11 -9.62 -8.63
N VAL A 188 13.40 -9.65 -7.50
CA VAL A 188 12.64 -10.80 -7.03
C VAL A 188 11.16 -10.54 -7.27
N TYR A 189 10.39 -11.57 -7.61
CA TYR A 189 8.96 -11.48 -7.79
C TYR A 189 8.20 -12.16 -6.65
N ILE A 190 7.12 -11.52 -6.21
CA ILE A 190 6.09 -12.12 -5.37
C ILE A 190 4.80 -12.12 -6.17
N GLY A 191 4.24 -13.30 -6.42
CA GLY A 191 2.92 -13.44 -7.02
C GLY A 191 1.83 -13.27 -5.98
N ILE A 192 0.76 -12.56 -6.32
CA ILE A 192 -0.41 -12.40 -5.45
C ILE A 192 -1.62 -12.90 -6.24
N ASP A 193 -2.22 -13.98 -5.76
CA ASP A 193 -3.36 -14.60 -6.44
C ASP A 193 -4.59 -13.69 -6.41
N ALA A 194 -5.20 -13.50 -7.57
CA ALA A 194 -6.45 -12.77 -7.79
C ALA A 194 -7.45 -13.58 -8.63
N SER A 195 -7.10 -14.82 -8.99
CA SER A 195 -7.91 -15.66 -9.90
C SER A 195 -9.11 -16.32 -9.20
N HIS A 196 -9.10 -16.35 -7.85
CA HIS A 196 -10.13 -16.99 -7.03
C HIS A 196 -11.04 -15.97 -6.30
N TYR A 197 -11.19 -14.75 -6.83
CA TYR A 197 -11.85 -13.64 -6.13
C TYR A 197 -11.20 -13.30 -4.79
N ASN A 198 -9.90 -13.55 -4.66
CA ASN A 198 -9.15 -13.43 -3.41
C ASN A 198 -9.36 -12.06 -2.74
N GLU A 199 -9.69 -12.06 -1.46
CA GLU A 199 -9.85 -10.83 -0.68
C GLU A 199 -8.54 -10.04 -0.61
N TYR A 200 -8.64 -8.73 -0.46
CA TYR A 200 -7.55 -7.75 -0.53
C TYR A 200 -6.92 -7.53 -1.92
N VAL A 201 -7.26 -8.33 -2.92
CA VAL A 201 -6.67 -8.26 -4.28
C VAL A 201 -7.73 -8.12 -5.35
N ALA A 202 -8.77 -8.95 -5.31
CA ALA A 202 -9.87 -8.98 -6.30
C ALA A 202 -11.26 -8.95 -5.64
N GLY A 203 -11.33 -9.19 -4.32
CA GLY A 203 -12.54 -9.15 -3.52
C GLY A 203 -12.99 -7.74 -3.14
N ASN A 204 -13.74 -7.63 -2.04
CA ASN A 204 -14.29 -6.35 -1.58
C ASN A 204 -13.22 -5.33 -1.18
N TYR A 205 -12.06 -5.79 -0.73
CA TYR A 205 -10.94 -4.98 -0.28
C TYR A 205 -9.77 -5.00 -1.28
N LYS A 206 -10.08 -5.05 -2.57
CA LYS A 206 -9.14 -5.25 -3.68
C LYS A 206 -7.91 -4.31 -3.71
N ASP A 207 -8.03 -3.13 -3.11
CA ASP A 207 -6.96 -2.12 -3.13
C ASP A 207 -6.09 -2.15 -1.86
N SER A 208 -6.29 -3.13 -0.95
CA SER A 208 -5.62 -3.15 0.36
C SER A 208 -4.16 -3.60 0.31
N MET A 209 -3.70 -4.20 -0.80
CA MET A 209 -2.31 -4.66 -0.96
C MET A 209 -1.36 -3.58 -1.52
N GLY A 210 -1.85 -2.35 -1.78
CA GLY A 210 -1.03 -1.29 -2.37
C GLY A 210 0.21 -0.96 -1.55
N ASN A 211 0.06 -0.72 -0.26
CA ASN A 211 1.19 -0.42 0.63
C ASN A 211 2.20 -1.55 0.72
N PHE A 212 1.76 -2.82 0.65
CA PHE A 212 2.67 -3.95 0.60
C PHE A 212 3.54 -3.91 -0.67
N GLY A 213 2.95 -3.58 -1.81
CA GLY A 213 3.68 -3.43 -3.08
C GLY A 213 4.73 -2.31 -3.02
N GLU A 214 4.41 -1.18 -2.41
CA GLU A 214 5.34 -0.06 -2.22
C GLU A 214 6.51 -0.44 -1.30
N LEU A 215 6.22 -1.08 -0.16
CA LEU A 215 7.24 -1.57 0.76
C LEU A 215 8.13 -2.64 0.10
N ALA A 216 7.55 -3.58 -0.62
CA ALA A 216 8.28 -4.61 -1.35
C ALA A 216 9.26 -4.01 -2.36
N ALA A 217 8.82 -2.97 -3.09
CA ALA A 217 9.65 -2.27 -4.07
C ALA A 217 10.93 -1.68 -3.45
N ALA A 218 10.86 -1.17 -2.21
CA ALA A 218 12.03 -0.65 -1.50
C ALA A 218 13.11 -1.72 -1.22
N TYR A 219 12.73 -3.00 -1.28
CA TYR A 219 13.65 -4.14 -1.12
C TYR A 219 13.95 -4.87 -2.43
N SER A 220 13.80 -4.22 -3.56
CA SER A 220 14.00 -4.82 -4.90
C SER A 220 13.06 -6.02 -5.16
N VAL A 221 11.85 -5.95 -4.64
CA VAL A 221 10.82 -6.97 -4.82
C VAL A 221 9.66 -6.38 -5.62
N ARG A 222 9.28 -7.06 -6.70
CA ARG A 222 8.11 -6.70 -7.52
C ARG A 222 6.94 -7.60 -7.16
N THR A 223 5.83 -7.00 -6.78
CA THR A 223 4.56 -7.72 -6.63
C THR A 223 3.85 -7.82 -7.98
N VAL A 224 3.30 -8.98 -8.28
CA VAL A 224 2.58 -9.26 -9.53
C VAL A 224 1.22 -9.87 -9.19
N THR A 225 0.15 -9.18 -9.58
CA THR A 225 -1.20 -9.72 -9.42
C THR A 225 -1.49 -10.74 -10.51
N LEU A 226 -1.76 -11.98 -10.10
CA LEU A 226 -2.04 -13.13 -10.97
C LEU A 226 -3.56 -13.25 -11.11
N LYS A 227 -4.08 -12.89 -12.27
CA LYS A 227 -5.53 -12.71 -12.51
C LYS A 227 -6.23 -13.95 -13.02
N THR A 228 -5.48 -14.93 -13.50
CA THR A 228 -6.01 -16.18 -14.05
C THR A 228 -5.26 -17.39 -13.52
N SER A 229 -5.87 -18.57 -13.63
CA SER A 229 -5.27 -19.85 -13.29
C SER A 229 -3.97 -20.08 -14.05
N GLU A 230 -3.95 -19.75 -15.34
CA GLU A 230 -2.78 -19.88 -16.19
C GLU A 230 -1.62 -18.99 -15.71
N GLU A 231 -1.91 -17.77 -15.27
CA GLU A 231 -0.91 -16.87 -14.72
C GLU A 231 -0.34 -17.40 -13.39
N LEU A 232 -1.18 -17.97 -12.53
CA LEU A 232 -0.76 -18.60 -11.28
C LEU A 232 0.17 -19.80 -11.55
N ILE A 233 -0.24 -20.70 -12.44
CA ILE A 233 0.55 -21.87 -12.83
C ILE A 233 1.89 -21.44 -13.46
N ALA A 234 1.85 -20.46 -14.36
CA ALA A 234 3.06 -19.94 -15.00
C ALA A 234 4.02 -19.28 -14.00
N ALA A 235 3.50 -18.54 -13.02
CA ALA A 235 4.30 -17.94 -11.94
C ALA A 235 4.99 -19.02 -11.10
N CYS A 236 4.30 -20.10 -10.76
CA CYS A 236 4.88 -21.25 -10.04
C CYS A 236 6.03 -21.93 -10.81
N GLY A 237 5.98 -21.91 -12.14
CA GLY A 237 7.04 -22.46 -13.00
C GLY A 237 8.22 -21.51 -13.26
N ASN A 238 8.13 -20.25 -12.83
CA ASN A 238 9.13 -19.22 -13.13
C ASN A 238 10.05 -18.96 -11.93
N SER A 239 11.33 -19.25 -12.09
CA SER A 239 12.35 -19.14 -11.03
C SER A 239 12.58 -17.73 -10.46
N LYS A 240 12.07 -16.68 -11.13
CA LYS A 240 12.09 -15.31 -10.61
C LYS A 240 11.15 -15.12 -9.41
N TYR A 241 10.03 -15.86 -9.37
CA TYR A 241 9.13 -15.82 -8.22
C TYR A 241 9.75 -16.55 -7.04
N LYS A 242 9.74 -15.94 -5.87
CA LYS A 242 10.25 -16.52 -4.62
C LYS A 242 9.13 -16.76 -3.61
N ALA A 243 8.01 -16.07 -3.77
CA ALA A 243 6.81 -16.32 -2.98
C ALA A 243 5.55 -16.19 -3.82
N ILE A 244 4.52 -16.93 -3.45
CA ILE A 244 3.14 -16.79 -3.92
C ILE A 244 2.25 -16.55 -2.70
N ILE A 245 1.47 -15.49 -2.73
CA ILE A 245 0.50 -15.13 -1.67
C ILE A 245 -0.89 -15.55 -2.15
N LEU A 246 -1.55 -16.36 -1.34
CA LEU A 246 -2.92 -16.81 -1.51
C LEU A 246 -3.76 -16.26 -0.36
N THR A 247 -4.43 -15.15 -0.59
CA THR A 247 -5.43 -14.65 0.36
C THR A 247 -6.72 -15.46 0.24
N ALA A 248 -7.62 -15.34 1.23
CA ALA A 248 -8.83 -16.14 1.24
C ALA A 248 -9.66 -15.95 -0.04
N PRO A 249 -10.09 -17.03 -0.70
CA PRO A 249 -11.00 -16.94 -1.84
C PRO A 249 -12.37 -16.43 -1.36
N SER A 250 -12.79 -15.28 -1.86
CA SER A 250 -14.01 -14.61 -1.37
C SER A 250 -15.25 -15.50 -1.51
N ARG A 251 -16.13 -15.40 -0.50
CA ARG A 251 -17.53 -15.88 -0.55
C ARG A 251 -18.51 -14.72 -0.39
N ARG A 252 -17.98 -13.50 -0.31
CA ARG A 252 -18.73 -12.29 0.00
C ARG A 252 -19.25 -11.57 -1.24
N LEU A 253 -18.49 -11.57 -2.33
CA LEU A 253 -18.94 -10.97 -3.60
C LEU A 253 -20.10 -11.77 -4.19
N GLU A 254 -21.09 -11.09 -4.77
CA GLU A 254 -22.21 -11.73 -5.44
C GLU A 254 -21.75 -12.74 -6.51
N ALA A 255 -20.70 -12.40 -7.27
CA ALA A 255 -20.11 -13.29 -8.26
C ALA A 255 -19.52 -14.55 -7.61
N ALA A 256 -18.80 -14.40 -6.48
CA ALA A 256 -18.22 -15.48 -5.73
C ALA A 256 -19.25 -16.35 -5.01
N GLN A 257 -20.38 -15.79 -4.60
CA GLN A 257 -21.51 -16.56 -4.05
C GLN A 257 -22.19 -17.45 -5.10
N LYS A 258 -22.25 -16.98 -6.36
CA LYS A 258 -22.84 -17.72 -7.48
C LYS A 258 -21.90 -18.74 -8.12
N ASP A 259 -20.61 -18.46 -8.11
CA ASP A 259 -19.56 -19.28 -8.71
C ASP A 259 -18.32 -19.28 -7.78
N PRO A 260 -18.41 -19.95 -6.61
CA PRO A 260 -17.34 -19.98 -5.63
C PRO A 260 -16.12 -20.71 -6.21
N LYS A 261 -15.01 -20.01 -6.29
CA LYS A 261 -13.77 -20.58 -6.85
C LYS A 261 -13.07 -21.49 -5.83
N THR A 262 -12.47 -22.55 -6.34
CA THR A 262 -11.61 -23.48 -5.61
C THR A 262 -10.37 -23.74 -6.46
N TYR A 263 -9.28 -24.20 -5.84
CA TYR A 263 -8.05 -24.53 -6.57
C TYR A 263 -8.23 -25.82 -7.36
N SER A 264 -7.92 -25.80 -8.64
CA SER A 264 -7.88 -26.97 -9.51
C SER A 264 -6.68 -27.88 -9.17
N GLU A 265 -6.73 -29.14 -9.58
CA GLU A 265 -5.62 -30.07 -9.38
C GLU A 265 -4.32 -29.60 -10.06
N ASP A 266 -4.42 -28.92 -11.19
CA ASP A 266 -3.25 -28.35 -11.88
C ASP A 266 -2.61 -27.20 -11.09
N GLU A 267 -3.42 -26.31 -10.49
CA GLU A 267 -2.93 -25.26 -9.61
C GLU A 267 -2.31 -25.83 -8.34
N LEU A 268 -2.95 -26.80 -7.71
CA LEU A 268 -2.43 -27.48 -6.53
C LEU A 268 -1.09 -28.17 -6.82
N ASN A 269 -0.95 -28.83 -7.97
CA ASN A 269 0.30 -29.46 -8.41
C ASN A 269 1.38 -28.42 -8.72
N ALA A 270 1.03 -27.30 -9.32
CA ALA A 270 1.95 -26.20 -9.59
C ALA A 270 2.47 -25.57 -8.28
N LEU A 271 1.58 -25.28 -7.33
CA LEU A 271 1.95 -24.76 -6.00
C LEU A 271 2.84 -25.75 -5.23
N LYS A 272 2.50 -27.04 -5.28
CA LYS A 272 3.34 -28.10 -4.67
C LYS A 272 4.74 -28.12 -5.27
N THR A 273 4.83 -28.15 -6.60
CA THR A 273 6.12 -28.14 -7.31
C THR A 273 6.94 -26.89 -7.00
N PHE A 274 6.28 -25.73 -6.94
CA PHE A 274 6.90 -24.46 -6.56
C PHE A 274 7.49 -24.53 -5.15
N ASN A 275 6.72 -25.04 -4.19
CA ASN A 275 7.16 -25.18 -2.80
C ASN A 275 8.30 -26.21 -2.66
N ASP A 276 8.21 -27.37 -3.32
CA ASP A 276 9.26 -28.40 -3.32
C ASP A 276 10.59 -27.88 -3.90
N ASN A 277 10.52 -26.92 -4.80
CA ASN A 277 11.70 -26.23 -5.37
C ASN A 277 12.20 -25.04 -4.51
N GLY A 278 11.68 -24.89 -3.29
CA GLY A 278 12.10 -23.87 -2.34
C GLY A 278 11.36 -22.52 -2.47
N GLY A 279 10.28 -22.47 -3.22
CA GLY A 279 9.37 -21.33 -3.25
C GLY A 279 8.52 -21.26 -1.98
N MET A 280 8.22 -20.05 -1.52
CA MET A 280 7.39 -19.82 -0.34
C MET A 280 5.92 -19.66 -0.75
N VAL A 281 5.01 -20.43 -0.15
CA VAL A 281 3.56 -20.22 -0.29
C VAL A 281 3.04 -19.61 1.00
N ILE A 282 2.44 -18.43 0.90
CA ILE A 282 1.90 -17.67 2.02
C ILE A 282 0.37 -17.69 1.91
N LEU A 283 -0.29 -18.25 2.92
CA LEU A 283 -1.74 -18.24 3.00
C LEU A 283 -2.19 -17.25 4.08
N ALA A 284 -3.21 -16.46 3.76
CA ALA A 284 -3.88 -15.57 4.69
C ALA A 284 -5.35 -15.99 4.79
N GLY A 285 -5.72 -16.63 5.90
CA GLY A 285 -7.09 -17.02 6.20
C GLY A 285 -7.96 -15.82 6.59
N TRP A 286 -9.25 -16.01 6.49
CA TRP A 286 -10.25 -15.02 6.87
C TRP A 286 -11.37 -15.68 7.67
N SER A 287 -12.06 -14.89 8.49
CA SER A 287 -13.11 -15.39 9.37
C SER A 287 -14.34 -15.86 8.59
N ASP A 288 -14.99 -16.92 9.09
CA ASP A 288 -16.30 -17.43 8.69
C ASP A 288 -17.40 -16.37 8.68
N ASN A 289 -17.28 -15.32 9.52
CA ASN A 289 -18.21 -14.18 9.54
C ASN A 289 -18.43 -13.57 8.13
N TYR A 290 -17.47 -13.75 7.23
CA TYR A 290 -17.56 -13.29 5.84
C TYR A 290 -18.18 -14.32 4.90
N GLU A 291 -18.66 -15.44 5.43
CA GLU A 291 -19.43 -16.48 4.74
C GLU A 291 -20.89 -16.56 5.20
N ASN A 292 -21.29 -15.73 6.15
CA ASN A 292 -22.65 -15.67 6.71
C ASN A 292 -23.67 -15.13 5.68
N TYR A 293 -23.86 -15.89 4.60
CA TYR A 293 -24.82 -15.60 3.53
C TYR A 293 -25.69 -16.82 3.27
N PRO A 294 -27.04 -16.64 3.13
CA PRO A 294 -27.96 -17.77 2.95
C PRO A 294 -27.62 -18.68 1.75
N ILE A 295 -27.00 -18.14 0.71
CA ILE A 295 -26.61 -18.93 -0.47
C ILE A 295 -25.43 -19.86 -0.17
N ILE A 296 -24.56 -19.48 0.75
CA ILE A 296 -23.44 -20.31 1.21
C ILE A 296 -23.93 -21.32 2.20
N GLN A 297 -24.53 -20.88 3.30
CA GLN A 297 -24.99 -21.71 4.41
C GLN A 297 -26.02 -22.79 4.01
N ASN A 298 -26.87 -22.53 3.03
CA ASN A 298 -27.88 -23.49 2.57
C ASN A 298 -27.43 -24.37 1.40
N ASN A 299 -26.17 -24.29 0.97
CA ASN A 299 -25.65 -25.09 -0.12
C ASN A 299 -24.42 -25.89 0.32
N PRO A 300 -24.60 -27.17 0.72
CA PRO A 300 -23.49 -27.99 1.21
C PRO A 300 -22.44 -28.34 0.13
N ASP A 301 -22.71 -28.04 -1.13
CA ASP A 301 -21.75 -28.25 -2.23
C ASP A 301 -20.74 -27.11 -2.35
N ILE A 302 -20.96 -25.98 -1.67
CA ILE A 302 -20.03 -24.83 -1.65
C ILE A 302 -18.96 -25.06 -0.59
N LYS A 303 -17.73 -25.16 -1.01
CA LYS A 303 -16.60 -25.19 -0.08
C LYS A 303 -16.38 -23.84 0.56
N HIS A 304 -16.23 -23.81 1.88
CA HIS A 304 -15.87 -22.65 2.66
C HIS A 304 -14.45 -22.17 2.34
N MET A 305 -14.14 -20.94 2.72
CA MET A 305 -12.83 -20.33 2.47
C MET A 305 -11.73 -21.15 3.12
N ALA A 306 -11.91 -21.51 4.41
CA ALA A 306 -10.97 -22.31 5.16
C ALA A 306 -10.75 -23.67 4.52
N ALA A 307 -11.83 -24.40 4.15
CA ALA A 307 -11.75 -25.69 3.46
C ALA A 307 -11.00 -25.60 2.14
N THR A 308 -11.23 -24.54 1.35
CA THR A 308 -10.54 -24.31 0.07
C THR A 308 -9.04 -24.08 0.27
N GLN A 309 -8.64 -23.28 1.27
CA GLN A 309 -7.23 -23.04 1.59
C GLN A 309 -6.55 -24.29 2.21
N ASN A 310 -7.31 -25.08 2.97
CA ASN A 310 -6.82 -26.32 3.57
C ASN A 310 -6.49 -27.40 2.54
N GLU A 311 -7.11 -27.38 1.35
CA GLU A 311 -6.68 -28.24 0.22
C GLU A 311 -5.27 -27.88 -0.23
N VAL A 312 -4.93 -26.60 -0.30
CA VAL A 312 -3.57 -26.16 -0.61
C VAL A 312 -2.61 -26.64 0.48
N LEU A 313 -2.92 -26.38 1.77
CA LEU A 313 -2.09 -26.80 2.89
C LEU A 313 -1.86 -28.30 2.91
N ALA A 314 -2.90 -29.11 2.68
CA ALA A 314 -2.81 -30.56 2.60
C ALA A 314 -1.94 -31.00 1.42
N LYS A 315 -2.12 -30.40 0.25
CA LYS A 315 -1.32 -30.68 -0.96
C LYS A 315 0.17 -30.38 -0.77
N LEU A 316 0.49 -29.30 -0.06
CA LEU A 316 1.86 -28.93 0.29
C LEU A 316 2.47 -29.87 1.36
N GLY A 317 1.66 -30.69 2.03
CA GLY A 317 2.10 -31.53 3.15
C GLY A 317 2.28 -30.75 4.45
N SER A 318 1.61 -29.61 4.58
CA SER A 318 1.63 -28.79 5.80
C SER A 318 0.92 -29.51 6.95
N SER A 319 1.48 -29.41 8.15
CA SER A 319 0.85 -29.84 9.41
C SER A 319 -0.09 -28.79 9.99
N LEU A 320 -0.41 -27.73 9.26
CA LEU A 320 -1.32 -26.66 9.70
C LEU A 320 -2.61 -26.67 8.90
N ARG A 321 -3.67 -26.23 9.55
CA ARG A 321 -4.97 -25.95 8.91
C ARG A 321 -5.51 -24.63 9.43
N ILE A 322 -6.28 -23.95 8.59
CA ILE A 322 -7.05 -22.76 8.93
C ILE A 322 -8.41 -23.26 9.43
N SER A 323 -8.85 -22.76 10.58
CA SER A 323 -10.19 -23.05 11.11
C SER A 323 -11.25 -22.27 10.35
N ASP A 324 -12.45 -22.85 10.33
CA ASP A 324 -13.65 -22.14 9.89
C ASP A 324 -14.28 -21.46 11.12
N ASP A 325 -13.69 -20.35 11.53
CA ASP A 325 -14.04 -19.61 12.75
C ASP A 325 -13.65 -18.13 12.67
N ALA A 326 -13.96 -17.39 13.72
CA ALA A 326 -13.43 -16.05 13.96
C ALA A 326 -12.66 -16.01 15.29
N THR A 327 -11.57 -15.26 15.29
CA THR A 327 -10.74 -15.04 16.48
C THR A 327 -11.19 -13.81 17.24
N TYR A 328 -11.51 -13.95 18.53
CA TYR A 328 -12.03 -12.92 19.42
C TYR A 328 -11.19 -12.78 20.69
N ASP A 329 -11.25 -11.60 21.31
CA ASP A 329 -10.70 -11.35 22.64
C ASP A 329 -11.49 -10.23 23.33
N ASP A 330 -12.06 -10.53 24.49
CA ASP A 330 -12.88 -9.58 25.26
C ASP A 330 -12.05 -8.61 26.10
N GLU A 331 -10.79 -8.97 26.41
CA GLU A 331 -9.94 -8.20 27.31
C GLU A 331 -8.89 -7.35 26.56
N ARG A 332 -8.39 -7.85 25.41
CA ARG A 332 -7.25 -7.28 24.70
C ARG A 332 -7.53 -6.98 23.22
N SER A 333 -8.76 -6.56 22.97
CA SER A 333 -9.18 -6.08 21.66
C SER A 333 -9.06 -4.56 21.53
N ALA A 334 -9.22 -4.04 20.32
CA ALA A 334 -9.29 -2.60 20.09
C ALA A 334 -10.49 -1.98 20.84
N ALA A 335 -10.32 -0.74 21.30
CA ALA A 335 -11.34 0.03 21.99
C ALA A 335 -11.95 -0.68 23.22
N ASP A 336 -11.09 -1.28 24.05
CA ASP A 336 -11.46 -1.86 25.35
C ASP A 336 -12.66 -2.85 25.27
N GLY A 337 -12.61 -3.78 24.30
CA GLY A 337 -13.59 -4.84 24.15
C GLY A 337 -14.81 -4.48 23.30
N VAL A 338 -14.87 -3.29 22.72
CA VAL A 338 -15.97 -2.91 21.81
C VAL A 338 -15.87 -3.62 20.46
N ASP A 339 -14.65 -3.74 19.93
CA ASP A 339 -14.34 -4.44 18.68
C ASP A 339 -13.60 -5.75 18.97
N LYS A 340 -14.31 -6.76 19.46
CA LYS A 340 -13.75 -8.04 19.94
C LYS A 340 -12.91 -8.80 18.91
N TRP A 341 -13.13 -8.60 17.63
CA TRP A 341 -12.42 -9.25 16.52
C TRP A 341 -11.25 -8.42 15.98
N ARG A 342 -11.01 -7.20 16.50
CA ARG A 342 -9.86 -6.38 16.14
C ARG A 342 -8.78 -6.55 17.19
N LEU A 343 -7.83 -7.42 16.92
CA LEU A 343 -6.84 -7.86 17.88
C LEU A 343 -5.46 -7.25 17.56
N TYR A 344 -4.69 -6.99 18.60
CA TYR A 344 -3.32 -6.48 18.49
C TYR A 344 -2.41 -7.37 19.34
N PHE A 345 -1.67 -8.26 18.69
CA PHE A 345 -0.72 -9.13 19.36
C PHE A 345 0.64 -8.47 19.50
N SER A 346 1.28 -8.66 20.66
CA SER A 346 2.58 -8.09 21.00
C SER A 346 3.58 -9.15 21.50
N SER A 347 3.22 -10.42 21.44
CA SER A 347 4.10 -11.51 21.81
C SER A 347 4.69 -12.15 20.56
N TYR A 348 6.00 -12.02 20.41
CA TYR A 348 6.73 -12.45 19.22
C TYR A 348 7.74 -13.53 19.56
N ASN A 349 7.91 -14.49 18.68
CA ASN A 349 9.04 -15.41 18.71
C ASN A 349 10.22 -14.80 17.95
N MET A 350 11.06 -14.09 18.63
CA MET A 350 12.21 -13.39 18.02
C MET A 350 13.28 -14.32 17.41
N GLU A 351 13.18 -15.64 17.65
CA GLU A 351 14.03 -16.64 17.00
C GLU A 351 13.47 -17.05 15.62
N ASN A 352 12.24 -16.66 15.31
CA ASN A 352 11.63 -16.98 14.01
C ASN A 352 12.30 -16.13 12.90
N PRO A 353 12.84 -16.77 11.84
CA PRO A 353 13.55 -16.06 10.77
C PRO A 353 12.70 -15.05 10.00
N LEU A 354 11.37 -15.15 10.05
CA LEU A 354 10.47 -14.16 9.45
C LEU A 354 10.53 -12.80 10.14
N LEU A 355 11.05 -12.75 11.37
CA LEU A 355 11.23 -11.50 12.13
C LEU A 355 12.64 -10.93 12.01
N ASN A 356 13.52 -11.54 11.22
CA ASN A 356 14.86 -11.01 10.98
C ASN A 356 14.76 -9.66 10.26
N GLY A 357 15.36 -8.62 10.84
CA GLY A 357 15.32 -7.26 10.30
C GLY A 357 14.05 -6.48 10.65
N VAL A 358 13.13 -7.05 11.43
CA VAL A 358 12.04 -6.29 12.04
C VAL A 358 12.61 -5.53 13.24
N GLU A 359 12.65 -4.21 13.13
CA GLU A 359 13.06 -3.32 14.21
C GLU A 359 11.81 -2.80 14.92
N PHE A 360 11.78 -2.97 16.24
CA PHE A 360 10.75 -2.39 17.09
C PHE A 360 11.25 -1.05 17.60
N ASP A 361 10.73 0.06 17.07
CA ASP A 361 11.14 1.40 17.47
C ASP A 361 10.60 1.73 18.86
N ALA A 362 11.51 1.76 19.85
CA ALA A 362 11.19 2.09 21.24
C ALA A 362 11.15 3.60 21.52
N GLU A 363 11.57 4.46 20.60
CA GLU A 363 11.74 5.89 20.83
C GLU A 363 10.50 6.72 20.45
N HIS A 364 9.62 6.23 19.59
CA HIS A 364 8.43 6.95 19.17
C HIS A 364 7.18 6.40 19.88
N PRO A 365 6.61 7.12 20.85
CA PRO A 365 5.44 6.66 21.64
C PRO A 365 4.19 6.37 20.78
N TYR A 366 4.05 7.02 19.64
CA TYR A 366 2.96 6.76 18.69
C TYR A 366 3.22 5.51 17.87
N ASP A 367 4.46 5.27 17.46
CA ASP A 367 4.87 4.08 16.73
C ASP A 367 4.78 2.84 17.62
N LYS A 368 5.04 2.96 18.93
CA LYS A 368 4.81 1.88 19.91
C LYS A 368 3.41 1.30 19.91
N LEU A 369 2.40 2.10 19.64
CA LEU A 369 1.02 1.62 19.57
C LEU A 369 0.74 0.81 18.29
N TYR A 370 1.50 1.02 17.23
CA TYR A 370 1.27 0.45 15.91
C TYR A 370 2.39 -0.47 15.41
N THR A 371 3.65 -0.17 15.70
CA THR A 371 4.81 -0.95 15.22
C THR A 371 5.18 -2.12 16.13
N GLU A 372 4.86 -2.06 17.43
CA GLU A 372 5.08 -3.17 18.37
C GLU A 372 3.93 -4.17 18.40
N ARG A 373 2.91 -4.01 17.55
CA ARG A 373 1.72 -4.86 17.57
C ARG A 373 1.41 -5.40 16.19
N PHE A 374 1.25 -6.71 16.11
CA PHE A 374 0.69 -7.36 14.93
C PHE A 374 -0.83 -7.21 14.96
N SER A 375 -1.38 -6.53 13.94
CA SER A 375 -2.83 -6.39 13.81
C SER A 375 -3.43 -7.65 13.20
N HIS A 376 -4.40 -8.24 13.89
CA HIS A 376 -5.21 -9.36 13.43
C HIS A 376 -6.68 -8.93 13.46
N TYR A 377 -7.25 -8.69 12.30
CA TYR A 377 -8.62 -8.16 12.15
C TYR A 377 -9.45 -9.05 11.25
N GLY A 378 -10.50 -9.67 11.84
CA GLY A 378 -11.40 -10.55 11.11
C GLY A 378 -10.71 -11.79 10.56
N GLY A 379 -9.69 -12.30 11.25
CA GLY A 379 -8.97 -13.51 10.87
C GLY A 379 -9.53 -14.75 11.55
N ALA A 380 -9.24 -15.90 10.94
CA ALA A 380 -9.50 -17.23 11.47
C ALA A 380 -8.37 -17.71 12.38
N SER A 381 -8.62 -18.70 13.22
CA SER A 381 -7.58 -19.39 13.95
C SER A 381 -6.84 -20.43 13.10
N ILE A 382 -5.71 -20.93 13.62
CA ILE A 382 -4.89 -21.95 12.96
C ILE A 382 -4.67 -23.09 13.95
N TYR A 383 -4.85 -24.33 13.49
CA TYR A 383 -4.59 -25.52 14.28
C TYR A 383 -3.60 -26.46 13.59
N ALA A 384 -2.98 -27.34 14.40
CA ALA A 384 -2.09 -28.35 13.90
C ALA A 384 -2.84 -29.67 13.67
N VAL A 385 -2.33 -30.45 12.69
CA VAL A 385 -2.78 -31.82 12.42
C VAL A 385 -1.62 -32.81 12.55
N ASP A 386 -1.95 -34.03 12.95
CA ASP A 386 -1.02 -35.17 12.96
C ASP A 386 -0.77 -35.72 11.55
N ALA A 387 0.00 -36.79 11.47
CA ALA A 387 0.34 -37.43 10.19
C ALA A 387 -0.88 -38.02 9.45
N ASP A 388 -1.95 -38.31 10.16
CA ASP A 388 -3.21 -38.82 9.60
C ASP A 388 -4.19 -37.72 9.25
N GLY A 389 -3.82 -36.45 9.51
CA GLY A 389 -4.63 -35.26 9.25
C GLY A 389 -5.65 -34.92 10.36
N ASN A 390 -5.58 -35.58 11.52
CA ASN A 390 -6.47 -35.29 12.65
C ASN A 390 -5.93 -34.12 13.47
N PRO A 391 -6.82 -33.25 14.02
CA PRO A 391 -6.40 -32.18 14.92
C PRO A 391 -5.57 -32.68 16.09
N THR A 392 -4.49 -31.95 16.40
CA THR A 392 -3.62 -32.27 17.54
C THR A 392 -3.30 -31.03 18.36
N SER A 393 -3.21 -31.18 19.68
CA SER A 393 -2.77 -30.11 20.59
C SER A 393 -1.25 -29.97 20.64
N THR A 394 -0.51 -30.92 20.06
CA THR A 394 0.96 -30.88 20.02
C THR A 394 1.42 -30.18 18.76
N LEU A 395 2.10 -29.05 18.92
CA LEU A 395 2.69 -28.33 17.79
C LEU A 395 3.82 -29.16 17.19
N PRO A 396 3.76 -29.52 15.88
CA PRO A 396 4.83 -30.25 15.21
C PRO A 396 6.14 -29.49 15.23
N ALA A 397 7.28 -30.20 15.34
CA ALA A 397 8.60 -29.57 15.36
C ALA A 397 8.96 -28.77 14.10
N THR A 398 8.24 -28.99 13.00
CA THR A 398 8.39 -28.25 11.74
C THR A 398 7.64 -26.92 11.75
N VAL A 399 6.82 -26.66 12.78
CA VAL A 399 6.04 -25.43 12.90
C VAL A 399 6.72 -24.49 13.88
N SER A 400 6.98 -23.26 13.43
CA SER A 400 7.54 -22.19 14.25
C SER A 400 6.61 -20.99 14.21
N PRO A 401 5.85 -20.71 15.29
CA PRO A 401 5.05 -19.49 15.36
C PRO A 401 5.93 -18.24 15.31
N ALA A 402 5.52 -17.21 14.58
CA ALA A 402 6.18 -15.91 14.58
C ALA A 402 5.53 -14.96 15.60
N VAL A 403 4.19 -15.01 15.71
CA VAL A 403 3.39 -14.17 16.59
C VAL A 403 2.45 -15.07 17.39
N TYR A 404 2.30 -14.80 18.67
CA TYR A 404 1.39 -15.54 19.55
C TYR A 404 0.16 -14.71 19.87
N GLY A 405 -0.99 -15.38 19.92
CA GLY A 405 -2.21 -14.85 20.51
C GLY A 405 -2.07 -14.63 22.03
N HIS A 406 -2.99 -13.87 22.61
CA HIS A 406 -3.08 -13.74 24.05
C HIS A 406 -3.75 -14.98 24.68
N ALA A 407 -3.50 -15.21 25.97
CA ALA A 407 -4.16 -16.31 26.72
C ALA A 407 -5.69 -16.14 26.83
N THR A 408 -6.19 -14.94 26.60
CA THR A 408 -7.61 -14.58 26.61
C THR A 408 -8.27 -14.69 25.24
N THR A 409 -7.47 -14.91 24.17
CA THR A 409 -7.97 -15.07 22.81
C THR A 409 -8.70 -16.41 22.67
N TYR A 410 -9.86 -16.39 22.02
CA TYR A 410 -10.70 -17.58 21.78
C TYR A 410 -11.30 -17.56 20.37
N SER A 411 -11.75 -18.72 19.91
CA SER A 411 -12.41 -18.87 18.62
C SER A 411 -13.94 -18.93 18.76
N VAL A 412 -14.63 -18.47 17.74
CA VAL A 412 -16.10 -18.43 17.66
C VAL A 412 -16.52 -18.91 16.29
N ASP A 413 -17.43 -19.88 16.24
CA ASP A 413 -18.20 -20.23 15.04
C ASP A 413 -19.28 -19.15 14.87
N VAL A 414 -19.05 -18.17 14.01
CA VAL A 414 -19.91 -16.98 13.87
C VAL A 414 -21.12 -17.25 12.98
N ASP A 415 -20.95 -18.07 11.97
CA ASP A 415 -22.03 -18.38 11.03
C ASP A 415 -22.90 -19.57 11.50
N SER A 416 -22.47 -20.26 12.59
CA SER A 416 -23.21 -21.32 13.29
C SER A 416 -23.47 -22.54 12.41
N ASP A 417 -22.54 -22.89 11.55
CA ASP A 417 -22.63 -24.07 10.69
C ASP A 417 -22.07 -25.34 11.36
N GLY A 418 -21.32 -25.18 12.45
CA GLY A 418 -20.78 -26.26 13.27
C GLY A 418 -19.47 -26.86 12.77
N LEU A 419 -18.75 -26.14 11.87
CA LEU A 419 -17.46 -26.54 11.33
C LEU A 419 -16.27 -25.96 12.09
#